data_35a10abd896f4c46156d45714caaef72
#
_entry.id   35a10abd896f4c46156d45714caaef72
#
_cell.length_a   1.000
_cell.length_b   1.000
_cell.length_c   1.000
_cell.angle_alpha   90.00
_cell.angle_beta   90.00
_cell.angle_gamma   90.00
#
_symmetry.space_group_name_H-M   'P 1'
#
loop_
_entity.id
_entity.type
_entity.pdbx_description
1 polymer ?
#
loop_
_entity_poly.entity_id
_entity_poly.type
_entity_poly.pdbx_seq_one_letter_code
_entity_poly.pdbx_strand_id
1 'polypeptide(L)'
;VETFDLEKESLEDEYNELSLQYEGYKFSVGNDSLVALLSTEQAKVQRLLEELRTVKATNAKEIARLKKELDTLRKIMRNYVVQIDSLNRENEQLKVEKKEAVQKYQRATSQAATLKKEKEKLTERVTLASRLDATDINVTPVNSRGKLAKRIKKMQQFVVTFKIAKNITAPVGEKMVYVRIMKPDDDILVKSRA
;
A
#
# COMPACT_ATOMS: atom_id res chain seq x y z
N VAL A 1 -8.79 -60.37 38.08
CA VAL A 1 -9.51 -59.14 38.52
C VAL A 1 -8.52 -57.98 38.54
N GLU A 2 -7.38 -58.09 39.22
CA GLU A 2 -6.35 -56.98 39.30
C GLU A 2 -5.83 -56.54 37.96
N THR A 3 -5.62 -57.42 36.98
CA THR A 3 -5.15 -57.04 35.63
C THR A 3 -6.15 -56.19 34.84
N PHE A 4 -7.45 -56.45 34.98
CA PHE A 4 -8.50 -55.66 34.32
C PHE A 4 -8.70 -54.28 34.96
N ASP A 5 -8.50 -54.19 36.27
CA ASP A 5 -8.58 -52.92 37.01
C ASP A 5 -7.39 -52.01 36.59
N LEU A 6 -6.17 -52.52 36.48
CA LEU A 6 -4.99 -51.83 35.99
C LEU A 6 -5.14 -51.36 34.53
N GLU A 7 -5.72 -52.22 33.67
CA GLU A 7 -5.96 -51.86 32.27
C GLU A 7 -6.96 -50.70 32.14
N LYS A 8 -8.02 -50.72 32.95
CA LYS A 8 -9.00 -49.62 33.00
C LYS A 8 -8.37 -48.33 33.51
N GLU A 9 -7.61 -48.40 34.60
CA GLU A 9 -6.90 -47.22 35.17
C GLU A 9 -5.92 -46.63 34.17
N SER A 10 -5.10 -47.42 33.49
CA SER A 10 -4.21 -46.99 32.44
C SER A 10 -4.96 -46.29 31.30
N LEU A 11 -6.13 -46.80 30.91
CA LEU A 11 -6.94 -46.22 29.87
C LEU A 11 -7.57 -44.87 30.30
N GLU A 12 -7.95 -44.73 31.58
CA GLU A 12 -8.41 -43.45 32.14
C GLU A 12 -7.31 -42.37 32.09
N ASP A 13 -6.08 -42.74 32.46
CA ASP A 13 -4.93 -41.84 32.37
C ASP A 13 -4.66 -41.38 30.93
N GLU A 14 -4.73 -42.30 29.96
CA GLU A 14 -4.58 -42.02 28.56
C GLU A 14 -5.65 -41.04 28.01
N TYR A 15 -6.90 -41.17 28.46
CA TYR A 15 -7.98 -40.22 28.11
C TYR A 15 -7.77 -38.86 28.74
N ASN A 16 -7.30 -38.79 29.99
CA ASN A 16 -6.97 -37.55 30.68
C ASN A 16 -5.82 -36.81 29.97
N GLU A 17 -4.75 -37.55 29.63
CA GLU A 17 -3.63 -37.01 28.89
C GLU A 17 -4.06 -36.43 27.53
N LEU A 18 -4.87 -37.14 26.76
CA LEU A 18 -5.39 -36.69 25.50
C LEU A 18 -6.25 -35.42 25.65
N SER A 19 -7.08 -35.35 26.69
CA SER A 19 -7.87 -34.15 26.98
C SER A 19 -7.00 -32.94 27.26
N LEU A 20 -5.91 -33.08 28.00
CA LEU A 20 -4.94 -32.03 28.27
C LEU A 20 -4.20 -31.58 26.99
N GLN A 21 -3.87 -32.51 26.11
CA GLN A 21 -3.27 -32.21 24.82
C GLN A 21 -4.22 -31.35 23.95
N TYR A 22 -5.50 -31.70 23.87
CA TYR A 22 -6.49 -30.86 23.16
C TYR A 22 -6.60 -29.46 23.76
N GLU A 23 -6.56 -29.34 25.09
CA GLU A 23 -6.55 -28.04 25.79
C GLU A 23 -5.34 -27.21 25.40
N GLY A 24 -4.13 -27.80 25.48
CA GLY A 24 -2.89 -27.14 25.14
C GLY A 24 -2.87 -26.58 23.71
N TYR A 25 -3.35 -27.36 22.73
CA TYR A 25 -3.40 -26.90 21.34
C TYR A 25 -4.42 -25.79 21.10
N LYS A 26 -5.53 -25.74 21.83
CA LYS A 26 -6.50 -24.64 21.74
C LYS A 26 -5.87 -23.29 22.05
N PHE A 27 -4.94 -23.22 23.00
CA PHE A 27 -4.22 -21.99 23.34
C PHE A 27 -3.17 -21.58 22.31
N SER A 28 -2.65 -22.52 21.52
CA SER A 28 -1.62 -22.25 20.52
C SER A 28 -2.17 -21.83 19.16
N VAL A 29 -3.49 -21.93 18.97
CA VAL A 29 -4.15 -21.69 17.68
C VAL A 29 -4.84 -20.34 17.66
N GLY A 30 -4.43 -19.47 16.74
CA GLY A 30 -5.07 -18.18 16.49
C GLY A 30 -6.26 -18.24 15.50
N ASN A 31 -6.85 -19.43 15.29
CA ASN A 31 -7.96 -19.64 14.34
C ASN A 31 -9.19 -20.17 15.07
N ASP A 32 -10.24 -19.35 15.14
CA ASP A 32 -11.47 -19.66 15.87
C ASP A 32 -12.17 -20.94 15.40
N SER A 33 -12.12 -21.23 14.09
CA SER A 33 -12.70 -22.46 13.52
C SER A 33 -11.98 -23.71 14.01
N LEU A 34 -10.64 -23.69 14.08
CA LEU A 34 -9.85 -24.79 14.62
C LEU A 34 -10.04 -24.93 16.12
N VAL A 35 -10.13 -23.84 16.86
CA VAL A 35 -10.45 -23.86 18.30
C VAL A 35 -11.80 -24.51 18.54
N ALA A 36 -12.82 -24.21 17.73
CA ALA A 36 -14.15 -24.85 17.84
C ALA A 36 -14.10 -26.34 17.55
N LEU A 37 -13.35 -26.76 16.52
CA LEU A 37 -13.16 -28.17 16.19
C LEU A 37 -12.44 -28.94 17.32
N LEU A 38 -11.32 -28.39 17.82
CA LEU A 38 -10.57 -28.94 18.94
C LEU A 38 -11.45 -29.07 20.20
N SER A 39 -12.29 -28.07 20.49
CA SER A 39 -13.21 -28.08 21.61
C SER A 39 -14.27 -29.16 21.46
N THR A 40 -14.77 -29.39 20.24
CA THR A 40 -15.74 -30.46 19.94
C THR A 40 -15.13 -31.86 20.19
N GLU A 41 -13.91 -32.07 19.72
CA GLU A 41 -13.19 -33.32 19.90
C GLU A 41 -12.82 -33.54 21.39
N GLN A 42 -12.40 -32.48 22.09
CA GLN A 42 -12.15 -32.56 23.55
C GLN A 42 -13.40 -32.94 24.32
N ALA A 43 -14.57 -32.40 23.95
CA ALA A 43 -15.84 -32.80 24.58
C ALA A 43 -16.17 -34.30 24.36
N LYS A 44 -15.80 -34.87 23.20
CA LYS A 44 -15.92 -36.31 22.95
C LYS A 44 -14.99 -37.10 23.85
N VAL A 45 -13.73 -36.66 24.00
CA VAL A 45 -12.76 -37.30 24.91
C VAL A 45 -13.33 -37.35 26.32
N GLN A 46 -13.83 -36.23 26.84
CA GLN A 46 -14.38 -36.17 28.19
C GLN A 46 -15.63 -37.07 28.38
N ARG A 47 -16.53 -37.08 27.39
CA ARG A 47 -17.70 -37.94 27.42
C ARG A 47 -17.32 -39.43 27.47
N LEU A 48 -16.33 -39.85 26.66
CA LEU A 48 -15.87 -41.23 26.66
C LEU A 48 -15.11 -41.60 27.95
N LEU A 49 -14.42 -40.63 28.55
CA LEU A 49 -13.80 -40.81 29.87
C LEU A 49 -14.85 -41.02 30.95
N GLU A 50 -15.94 -40.28 30.97
CA GLU A 50 -17.03 -40.48 31.91
C GLU A 50 -17.71 -41.85 31.67
N GLU A 51 -17.89 -42.26 30.41
CA GLU A 51 -18.39 -43.57 30.07
C GLU A 51 -17.46 -44.66 30.61
N LEU A 52 -16.14 -44.55 30.42
CA LEU A 52 -15.14 -45.49 30.92
C LEU A 52 -15.20 -45.64 32.44
N ARG A 53 -15.40 -44.55 33.18
CA ARG A 53 -15.54 -44.58 34.64
C ARG A 53 -16.73 -45.41 35.11
N THR A 54 -17.82 -45.43 34.35
CA THR A 54 -19.03 -46.23 34.67
C THR A 54 -18.95 -47.68 34.26
N VAL A 55 -18.05 -48.05 33.35
CA VAL A 55 -17.88 -49.41 32.86
C VAL A 55 -17.20 -50.27 33.92
N LYS A 56 -17.73 -51.45 34.16
CA LYS A 56 -17.08 -52.43 35.01
C LYS A 56 -15.81 -52.99 34.39
N ALA A 57 -14.72 -53.05 35.13
CA ALA A 57 -13.42 -53.53 34.65
C ALA A 57 -13.48 -54.91 33.97
N THR A 58 -14.41 -55.75 34.40
CA THR A 58 -14.64 -57.08 33.82
C THR A 58 -15.34 -57.09 32.46
N ASN A 59 -15.83 -55.94 31.99
CA ASN A 59 -16.44 -55.80 30.67
C ASN A 59 -15.39 -55.56 29.56
N ALA A 60 -14.67 -56.64 29.25
CA ALA A 60 -13.57 -56.56 28.26
C ALA A 60 -14.01 -56.01 26.88
N LYS A 61 -15.25 -56.24 26.46
CA LYS A 61 -15.77 -55.76 25.18
C LYS A 61 -15.89 -54.24 25.14
N GLU A 62 -16.42 -53.63 26.20
CA GLU A 62 -16.55 -52.15 26.28
C GLU A 62 -15.19 -51.49 26.49
N ILE A 63 -14.29 -52.06 27.27
CA ILE A 63 -12.91 -51.57 27.40
C ILE A 63 -12.20 -51.58 26.06
N ALA A 64 -12.29 -52.66 25.27
CA ALA A 64 -11.71 -52.76 23.95
C ALA A 64 -12.32 -51.72 22.95
N ARG A 65 -13.62 -51.47 23.04
CA ARG A 65 -14.29 -50.45 22.25
C ARG A 65 -13.75 -49.04 22.59
N LEU A 66 -13.70 -48.69 23.86
CA LEU A 66 -13.19 -47.38 24.33
C LEU A 66 -11.74 -47.20 23.98
N LYS A 67 -10.90 -48.21 24.04
CA LYS A 67 -9.51 -48.18 23.59
C LYS A 67 -9.40 -47.85 22.10
N LYS A 68 -10.24 -48.45 21.26
CA LYS A 68 -10.30 -48.16 19.83
C LYS A 68 -10.76 -46.72 19.55
N GLU A 69 -11.72 -46.20 20.31
CA GLU A 69 -12.18 -44.81 20.21
C GLU A 69 -11.05 -43.84 20.58
N LEU A 70 -10.27 -44.13 21.64
CA LEU A 70 -9.11 -43.36 22.03
C LEU A 70 -8.07 -43.28 20.91
N ASP A 71 -7.75 -44.41 20.26
CA ASP A 71 -6.83 -44.45 19.12
C ASP A 71 -7.32 -43.59 17.94
N THR A 72 -8.63 -43.59 17.71
CA THR A 72 -9.26 -42.76 16.69
C THR A 72 -9.10 -41.28 17.02
N LEU A 73 -9.38 -40.86 18.25
CA LEU A 73 -9.23 -39.49 18.72
C LEU A 73 -7.78 -39.04 18.70
N ARG A 74 -6.82 -39.89 18.99
CA ARG A 74 -5.38 -39.62 18.85
C ARG A 74 -4.96 -39.38 17.40
N LYS A 75 -5.52 -40.11 16.44
CA LYS A 75 -5.29 -39.90 15.00
C LYS A 75 -5.84 -38.55 14.55
N ILE A 76 -7.03 -38.23 15.00
CA ILE A 76 -7.66 -36.92 14.73
C ILE A 76 -6.78 -35.77 15.29
N MET A 77 -6.32 -35.91 16.54
CA MET A 77 -5.43 -34.96 17.17
C MET A 77 -4.16 -34.74 16.32
N ARG A 78 -3.49 -35.81 15.90
CA ARG A 78 -2.28 -35.72 15.06
C ARG A 78 -2.54 -34.93 13.76
N ASN A 79 -3.70 -35.16 13.13
CA ASN A 79 -4.08 -34.42 11.93
C ASN A 79 -4.26 -32.93 12.20
N TYR A 80 -4.87 -32.58 13.34
CA TYR A 80 -4.98 -31.17 13.72
C TYR A 80 -3.62 -30.53 14.01
N VAL A 81 -2.71 -31.24 14.68
CA VAL A 81 -1.34 -30.75 14.94
C VAL A 81 -0.64 -30.42 13.63
N VAL A 82 -0.70 -31.30 12.63
CA VAL A 82 -0.10 -31.06 11.31
C VAL A 82 -0.72 -29.83 10.63
N GLN A 83 -2.04 -29.66 10.73
CA GLN A 83 -2.71 -28.47 10.17
C GLN A 83 -2.29 -27.18 10.89
N ILE A 84 -2.20 -27.21 12.22
CA ILE A 84 -1.76 -26.09 13.05
C ILE A 84 -0.33 -25.69 12.67
N ASP A 85 0.58 -26.64 12.56
CA ASP A 85 1.97 -26.38 12.17
C ASP A 85 2.07 -25.79 10.76
N SER A 86 1.28 -26.31 9.82
CA SER A 86 1.23 -25.77 8.46
C SER A 86 0.74 -24.33 8.43
N LEU A 87 -0.36 -24.04 9.13
CA LEU A 87 -0.92 -22.70 9.23
C LEU A 87 0.01 -21.70 9.92
N ASN A 88 0.72 -22.14 10.97
CA ASN A 88 1.69 -21.30 11.65
C ASN A 88 2.86 -20.93 10.74
N ARG A 89 3.38 -21.88 9.96
CA ARG A 89 4.43 -21.62 8.96
C ARG A 89 3.96 -20.64 7.89
N GLU A 90 2.76 -20.86 7.36
CA GLU A 90 2.17 -19.97 6.35
C GLU A 90 1.96 -18.56 6.90
N ASN A 91 1.47 -18.43 8.14
CA ASN A 91 1.31 -17.14 8.81
C ASN A 91 2.64 -16.40 8.98
N GLU A 92 3.71 -17.09 9.39
CA GLU A 92 5.02 -16.47 9.49
C GLU A 92 5.57 -16.04 8.13
N GLN A 93 5.40 -16.86 7.10
CA GLN A 93 5.78 -16.49 5.74
C GLN A 93 5.01 -15.25 5.25
N LEU A 94 3.69 -15.22 5.43
CA LEU A 94 2.85 -14.08 5.05
C LEU A 94 3.22 -12.80 5.82
N LYS A 95 3.61 -12.89 7.08
CA LYS A 95 4.12 -11.74 7.84
C LYS A 95 5.40 -11.18 7.23
N VAL A 96 6.34 -12.03 6.83
CA VAL A 96 7.59 -11.62 6.16
C VAL A 96 7.28 -10.97 4.82
N GLU A 97 6.48 -11.61 3.98
CA GLU A 97 6.07 -11.08 2.67
C GLU A 97 5.36 -9.72 2.78
N LYS A 98 4.45 -9.59 3.74
CA LYS A 98 3.77 -8.32 4.04
C LYS A 98 4.77 -7.22 4.41
N LYS A 99 5.74 -7.54 5.28
CA LYS A 99 6.77 -6.57 5.70
C LYS A 99 7.61 -6.11 4.50
N GLU A 100 8.03 -7.05 3.65
CA GLU A 100 8.79 -6.72 2.43
C GLU A 100 7.97 -5.89 1.45
N ALA A 101 6.70 -6.24 1.22
CA ALA A 101 5.81 -5.50 0.35
C ALA A 101 5.60 -4.06 0.84
N VAL A 102 5.39 -3.86 2.15
CA VAL A 102 5.28 -2.53 2.75
C VAL A 102 6.56 -1.72 2.57
N GLN A 103 7.74 -2.33 2.78
CA GLN A 103 9.01 -1.65 2.58
C GLN A 103 9.24 -1.26 1.11
N LYS A 104 8.94 -2.16 0.17
CA LYS A 104 9.01 -1.85 -1.27
C LYS A 104 8.09 -0.70 -1.66
N TYR A 105 6.85 -0.73 -1.16
CA TYR A 105 5.88 0.35 -1.38
C TYR A 105 6.39 1.70 -0.85
N GLN A 106 6.90 1.73 0.38
CA GLN A 106 7.43 2.95 0.99
C GLN A 106 8.62 3.51 0.18
N ARG A 107 9.56 2.65 -0.24
CA ARG A 107 10.69 3.06 -1.08
C ARG A 107 10.22 3.62 -2.42
N ALA A 108 9.31 2.94 -3.11
CA ALA A 108 8.76 3.40 -4.38
C ALA A 108 8.05 4.76 -4.24
N THR A 109 7.25 4.95 -3.20
CA THR A 109 6.55 6.21 -2.90
C THR A 109 7.53 7.34 -2.64
N SER A 110 8.58 7.11 -1.83
CA SER A 110 9.62 8.11 -1.57
C SER A 110 10.38 8.50 -2.83
N GLN A 111 10.76 7.53 -3.65
CA GLN A 111 11.42 7.78 -4.94
C GLN A 111 10.53 8.60 -5.89
N ALA A 112 9.26 8.21 -6.00
CA ALA A 112 8.29 8.96 -6.83
C ALA A 112 8.14 10.41 -6.37
N ALA A 113 8.08 10.66 -5.06
CA ALA A 113 8.00 12.00 -4.50
C ALA A 113 9.27 12.82 -4.79
N THR A 114 10.46 12.21 -4.68
CA THR A 114 11.73 12.86 -5.02
C THR A 114 11.81 13.22 -6.49
N LEU A 115 11.51 12.27 -7.38
CA LEU A 115 11.51 12.48 -8.83
C LEU A 115 10.51 13.56 -9.25
N LYS A 116 9.34 13.61 -8.62
CA LYS A 116 8.36 14.69 -8.87
C LYS A 116 8.93 16.05 -8.52
N LYS A 117 9.57 16.21 -7.36
CA LYS A 117 10.20 17.47 -6.95
C LYS A 117 11.35 17.89 -7.89
N GLU A 118 12.16 16.93 -8.31
CA GLU A 118 13.25 17.20 -9.27
C GLU A 118 12.69 17.63 -10.62
N LYS A 119 11.66 16.95 -11.12
CA LYS A 119 10.98 17.32 -12.36
C LYS A 119 10.43 18.75 -12.29
N GLU A 120 9.76 19.11 -11.19
CA GLU A 120 9.22 20.46 -10.99
C GLU A 120 10.34 21.52 -11.01
N LYS A 121 11.43 21.29 -10.28
CA LYS A 121 12.60 22.19 -10.28
C LYS A 121 13.25 22.32 -11.66
N LEU A 122 13.40 21.22 -12.38
CA LEU A 122 13.96 21.24 -13.73
C LEU A 122 13.03 21.98 -14.70
N THR A 123 11.72 21.76 -14.61
CA THR A 123 10.73 22.46 -15.43
C THR A 123 10.77 23.95 -15.18
N GLU A 124 10.85 24.39 -13.92
CA GLU A 124 11.00 25.79 -13.55
C GLU A 124 12.28 26.42 -14.15
N ARG A 125 13.43 25.72 -13.99
CA ARG A 125 14.72 26.18 -14.56
C ARG A 125 14.64 26.27 -16.07
N VAL A 126 14.06 25.31 -16.76
CA VAL A 126 13.90 25.35 -18.22
C VAL A 126 12.98 26.51 -18.61
N THR A 127 11.89 26.75 -17.90
CA THR A 127 10.97 27.85 -18.15
C THR A 127 11.67 29.19 -18.00
N LEU A 128 12.46 29.40 -16.95
CA LEU A 128 13.25 30.59 -16.73
C LEU A 128 14.33 30.79 -17.83
N ALA A 129 15.05 29.71 -18.14
CA ALA A 129 16.10 29.73 -19.15
C ALA A 129 15.54 29.94 -20.58
N SER A 130 14.29 29.59 -20.82
CA SER A 130 13.62 29.74 -22.13
C SER A 130 13.00 31.12 -22.34
N ARG A 131 13.09 32.04 -21.37
CA ARG A 131 12.58 33.41 -21.54
C ARG A 131 13.35 34.11 -22.63
N LEU A 132 12.61 34.76 -23.50
CA LEU A 132 13.18 35.59 -24.58
C LEU A 132 13.29 37.02 -24.10
N ASP A 133 14.46 37.61 -24.27
CA ASP A 133 14.70 39.00 -23.97
C ASP A 133 14.72 39.84 -25.25
N ALA A 134 14.03 40.98 -25.21
CA ALA A 134 14.08 41.97 -26.28
C ALA A 134 15.17 43.00 -25.96
N THR A 135 16.09 43.16 -26.90
CA THR A 135 17.19 44.15 -26.83
C THR A 135 17.06 45.14 -27.95
N ASP A 136 17.82 46.23 -27.88
CA ASP A 136 17.87 47.28 -28.91
C ASP A 136 16.46 47.83 -29.25
N ILE A 137 15.64 48.03 -28.23
CA ILE A 137 14.28 48.53 -28.41
C ILE A 137 14.34 49.97 -28.83
N ASN A 138 13.80 50.26 -30.01
CA ASN A 138 13.73 51.62 -30.54
C ASN A 138 12.29 51.94 -30.95
N VAL A 139 11.83 53.14 -30.60
CA VAL A 139 10.47 53.60 -30.91
C VAL A 139 10.58 54.82 -31.80
N THR A 140 10.11 54.74 -33.03
CA THR A 140 10.19 55.80 -34.02
C THR A 140 8.78 56.32 -34.35
N PRO A 141 8.48 57.60 -34.08
CA PRO A 141 7.22 58.20 -34.52
C PRO A 141 7.25 58.46 -36.02
N VAL A 142 6.21 58.00 -36.71
CA VAL A 142 6.12 58.16 -38.17
C VAL A 142 4.82 58.88 -38.58
N ASN A 143 4.86 59.58 -39.70
CA ASN A 143 3.70 60.20 -40.30
C ASN A 143 2.93 59.27 -41.23
N SER A 144 1.85 59.76 -41.89
CA SER A 144 1.03 58.99 -42.82
C SER A 144 1.79 58.37 -44.00
N ARG A 145 2.97 58.87 -44.32
CA ARG A 145 3.84 58.34 -45.40
C ARG A 145 4.95 57.45 -44.90
N GLY A 146 4.91 57.00 -43.61
CA GLY A 146 5.95 56.18 -43.03
C GLY A 146 7.31 56.87 -42.77
N LYS A 147 7.40 58.20 -42.92
CA LYS A 147 8.64 59.01 -42.69
C LYS A 147 8.63 59.49 -41.23
N LEU A 148 9.86 59.72 -40.70
CA LEU A 148 10.04 60.24 -39.32
C LEU A 148 9.22 61.53 -39.12
N ALA A 149 8.35 61.53 -38.12
CA ALA A 149 7.53 62.67 -37.77
C ALA A 149 8.32 63.61 -36.84
N LYS A 150 8.82 64.72 -37.36
CA LYS A 150 9.56 65.74 -36.58
C LYS A 150 8.64 66.62 -35.70
N ARG A 151 7.32 66.57 -35.88
CA ARG A 151 6.35 67.34 -35.10
C ARG A 151 5.24 66.44 -34.64
N ILE A 152 4.81 66.52 -33.37
CA ILE A 152 3.73 65.69 -32.76
C ILE A 152 2.45 65.76 -33.60
N LYS A 153 2.06 66.93 -34.09
CA LYS A 153 0.85 67.07 -34.92
C LYS A 153 0.87 66.28 -36.24
N LYS A 154 2.05 65.84 -36.71
CA LYS A 154 2.22 65.04 -37.94
C LYS A 154 2.42 63.52 -37.64
N MET A 155 2.46 63.11 -36.38
CA MET A 155 2.65 61.76 -35.96
C MET A 155 1.31 61.00 -36.05
N GLN A 156 1.32 59.85 -36.67
CA GLN A 156 0.13 58.96 -36.77
C GLN A 156 0.38 57.57 -36.23
N GLN A 157 1.63 57.14 -36.25
CA GLN A 157 1.97 55.77 -35.81
C GLN A 157 3.31 55.76 -35.07
N PHE A 158 3.47 54.76 -34.21
CA PHE A 158 4.76 54.37 -33.63
C PHE A 158 5.24 53.09 -34.30
N VAL A 159 6.46 53.11 -34.81
CA VAL A 159 7.17 51.92 -35.26
C VAL A 159 8.11 51.48 -34.16
N VAL A 160 7.84 50.30 -33.59
CA VAL A 160 8.67 49.69 -32.54
C VAL A 160 9.55 48.64 -33.19
N THR A 161 10.86 48.84 -33.11
CA THR A 161 11.84 47.85 -33.55
C THR A 161 12.62 47.32 -32.37
N PHE A 162 12.90 46.04 -32.34
CA PHE A 162 13.69 45.40 -31.30
C PHE A 162 14.39 44.17 -31.87
N LYS A 163 15.41 43.69 -31.15
CA LYS A 163 16.07 42.42 -31.43
C LYS A 163 15.70 41.41 -30.33
N ILE A 164 15.46 40.17 -30.72
CA ILE A 164 15.32 39.07 -29.76
C ILE A 164 16.71 38.51 -29.54
N ALA A 165 17.15 38.47 -28.28
CA ALA A 165 18.40 37.84 -27.91
C ALA A 165 18.37 36.36 -28.25
N LYS A 166 19.48 35.81 -28.76
CA LYS A 166 19.58 34.40 -29.08
C LYS A 166 19.42 33.57 -27.81
N ASN A 167 18.45 32.68 -27.79
CA ASN A 167 18.21 31.75 -26.69
C ASN A 167 18.09 30.32 -27.23
N ILE A 168 19.07 29.48 -26.90
CA ILE A 168 19.15 28.09 -27.36
C ILE A 168 18.16 27.17 -26.62
N THR A 169 17.66 27.58 -25.46
CA THR A 169 16.71 26.81 -24.63
C THR A 169 15.27 27.10 -25.03
N ALA A 170 15.01 28.23 -25.66
CA ALA A 170 13.66 28.58 -26.11
C ALA A 170 13.25 27.69 -27.29
N PRO A 171 12.05 27.07 -27.25
CA PRO A 171 11.57 26.26 -28.35
C PRO A 171 11.40 27.10 -29.62
N VAL A 172 11.79 26.54 -30.77
CA VAL A 172 11.59 27.17 -32.09
C VAL A 172 10.10 27.17 -32.43
N GLY A 173 9.62 28.28 -33.01
CA GLY A 173 8.24 28.44 -33.45
C GLY A 173 7.74 29.87 -33.36
N GLU A 174 6.49 30.06 -33.74
CA GLU A 174 5.82 31.36 -33.67
C GLU A 174 5.73 31.84 -32.22
N LYS A 175 5.97 33.16 -32.03
CA LYS A 175 5.89 33.79 -30.72
C LYS A 175 4.99 35.02 -30.80
N MET A 176 4.09 35.16 -29.86
CA MET A 176 3.30 36.37 -29.70
C MET A 176 4.09 37.41 -28.92
N VAL A 177 4.19 38.62 -29.47
CA VAL A 177 4.86 39.76 -28.85
C VAL A 177 3.80 40.81 -28.48
N TYR A 178 3.84 41.24 -27.24
CA TYR A 178 2.95 42.26 -26.73
C TYR A 178 3.75 43.58 -26.52
N VAL A 179 3.29 44.66 -27.12
CA VAL A 179 3.86 45.98 -26.91
C VAL A 179 2.92 46.77 -26.01
N ARG A 180 3.44 47.23 -24.89
CA ARG A 180 2.72 48.08 -23.94
C ARG A 180 3.31 49.46 -23.94
N ILE A 181 2.50 50.45 -24.29
CA ILE A 181 2.89 51.88 -24.27
C ILE A 181 2.19 52.52 -23.08
N MET A 182 2.98 53.13 -22.19
CA MET A 182 2.45 53.81 -21.01
C MET A 182 2.53 55.31 -21.22
N LYS A 183 1.53 56.04 -20.76
CA LYS A 183 1.53 57.49 -20.66
C LYS A 183 2.34 57.94 -19.44
N PRO A 184 2.69 59.24 -19.33
CA PRO A 184 3.42 59.78 -18.15
C PRO A 184 2.66 59.64 -16.81
N ASP A 185 1.36 59.42 -16.89
CA ASP A 185 0.46 59.22 -15.76
C ASP A 185 0.31 57.74 -15.37
N ASP A 186 1.19 56.87 -15.87
CA ASP A 186 1.20 55.40 -15.69
C ASP A 186 -0.02 54.67 -16.29
N ASP A 187 -0.89 55.38 -17.02
CA ASP A 187 -2.01 54.79 -17.72
C ASP A 187 -1.60 54.18 -19.06
N ILE A 188 -2.31 53.12 -19.49
CA ILE A 188 -1.98 52.44 -20.75
C ILE A 188 -2.58 53.19 -21.94
N LEU A 189 -1.76 53.45 -22.96
CA LEU A 189 -2.23 54.00 -24.22
C LEU A 189 -3.01 52.92 -24.99
N VAL A 190 -4.33 52.99 -24.97
CA VAL A 190 -5.20 52.14 -25.76
C VAL A 190 -5.69 52.88 -27.02
N LYS A 191 -5.78 52.13 -28.13
CA LYS A 191 -6.41 52.67 -29.34
C LYS A 191 -7.90 52.81 -29.05
N SER A 192 -8.42 54.03 -29.08
CA SER A 192 -9.86 54.24 -29.03
C SER A 192 -10.54 53.48 -30.17
N ARG A 193 -11.46 52.57 -29.85
CA ARG A 193 -12.37 52.03 -30.84
C ARG A 193 -13.40 53.12 -31.12
N ALA A 194 -13.35 53.63 -32.34
CA ALA A 194 -14.43 54.44 -32.86
C ALA A 194 -15.71 53.60 -33.05
#